data_761f4c9c8f057835d2582a152ef53482
#
_entry.id   761f4c9c8f057835d2582a152ef53482
#
_cell.length_a   1.000
_cell.length_b   1.000
_cell.length_c   1.000
_cell.angle_alpha   90.00
_cell.angle_beta   90.00
_cell.angle_gamma   90.00
#
_symmetry.space_group_name_H-M   'P 1'
#
loop_
_entity.id
_entity.type
_entity.pdbx_description
1 polymer ?
#
loop_
_entity_poly.entity_id
_entity_poly.type
_entity_poly.pdbx_seq_one_letter_code
_entity_poly.pdbx_strand_id
1 'polypeptide(L)'
;MQGRYIVTGGHPLAGEVMLQGAKNAVLPILAASLLCRRCQLLGCPDLTDVDSACHILEYLGCRTRREGDVLTTEFNGSGKSEIPAPLMEEMRSSIIFLSVMIARYHQAVISMPGGCQLGPRPIDYHLAALEKMGVQVRRDQGKLYCRCEGRLTGAQIALPFPSVGATETVLLAAVTARGETVLTNAAREPEIADLIGFLRRCGAKIRLCAGGDIVVEGVDRLEGCIYPVMADRIVLSTYLSLLA
;
A
#
# COMPACT_ATOMS: atom_id res chain seq x y z
N MET A 1 13.05 24.69 3.39
CA MET A 1 13.25 25.66 4.51
C MET A 1 13.46 24.88 5.80
N GLN A 2 14.59 25.05 6.48
CA GLN A 2 14.75 24.51 7.83
C GLN A 2 13.93 25.38 8.79
N GLY A 3 12.75 24.91 9.17
CA GLY A 3 11.93 25.56 10.21
C GLY A 3 12.51 25.27 11.60
N ARG A 4 12.37 26.22 12.53
CA ARG A 4 12.70 26.06 13.95
C ARG A 4 11.41 26.16 14.76
N TYR A 5 11.14 25.15 15.57
CA TYR A 5 10.06 25.19 16.55
C TYR A 5 10.61 25.72 17.90
N ILE A 6 9.89 26.62 18.55
CA ILE A 6 10.12 27.04 19.90
C ILE A 6 8.91 26.58 20.72
N VAL A 7 9.16 25.76 21.73
CA VAL A 7 8.10 25.22 22.59
C VAL A 7 8.30 25.84 24.00
N THR A 8 7.25 26.51 24.50
CA THR A 8 7.18 27.01 25.86
C THR A 8 6.18 26.17 26.64
N GLY A 9 6.67 25.41 27.62
CA GLY A 9 5.84 24.55 28.46
C GLY A 9 5.17 25.31 29.62
N GLY A 10 4.48 24.56 30.50
CA GLY A 10 3.89 25.10 31.74
C GLY A 10 2.45 25.64 31.57
N HIS A 11 1.80 25.37 30.43
CA HIS A 11 0.42 25.75 30.21
C HIS A 11 -0.50 24.48 30.20
N PRO A 12 -1.68 24.53 30.88
CA PRO A 12 -2.63 23.45 30.77
C PRO A 12 -3.15 23.33 29.33
N LEU A 13 -3.25 22.10 28.83
CA LEU A 13 -3.78 21.82 27.51
C LEU A 13 -5.26 21.45 27.63
N ALA A 14 -6.13 22.09 26.84
CA ALA A 14 -7.53 21.79 26.74
C ALA A 14 -8.00 22.01 25.30
N GLY A 15 -8.87 21.13 24.80
CA GLY A 15 -9.42 21.26 23.45
C GLY A 15 -9.84 19.92 22.87
N GLU A 16 -10.35 19.99 21.63
CA GLU A 16 -10.75 18.82 20.83
C GLU A 16 -9.84 18.72 19.61
N VAL A 17 -9.46 17.50 19.25
CA VAL A 17 -8.67 17.22 18.06
C VAL A 17 -9.39 16.17 17.23
N MET A 18 -9.70 16.53 15.97
CA MET A 18 -10.16 15.55 14.99
C MET A 18 -8.96 14.80 14.39
N LEU A 19 -8.97 13.48 14.53
CA LEU A 19 -7.90 12.66 13.95
C LEU A 19 -8.05 12.59 12.43
N GLN A 20 -6.96 12.82 11.73
CA GLN A 20 -6.87 12.61 10.29
C GLN A 20 -6.85 11.11 9.93
N GLY A 21 -7.04 10.78 8.66
CA GLY A 21 -6.87 9.42 8.16
C GLY A 21 -5.46 8.91 8.34
N ALA A 22 -5.33 7.60 8.54
CA ALA A 22 -4.06 6.94 8.80
C ALA A 22 -3.17 6.89 7.55
N LYS A 23 -1.95 7.44 7.65
CA LYS A 23 -0.95 7.39 6.58
C LYS A 23 -0.69 5.94 6.14
N ASN A 24 -0.44 5.06 7.10
CA ASN A 24 -0.07 3.67 6.81
C ASN A 24 -1.24 2.82 6.31
N ALA A 25 -2.49 3.31 6.43
CA ALA A 25 -3.65 2.67 5.83
C ALA A 25 -3.91 3.19 4.40
N VAL A 26 -3.82 4.51 4.20
CA VAL A 26 -4.15 5.12 2.91
C VAL A 26 -3.17 4.76 1.80
N LEU A 27 -1.87 4.61 2.10
CA LEU A 27 -0.85 4.33 1.08
C LEU A 27 -1.06 2.97 0.38
N PRO A 28 -1.28 1.84 1.08
CA PRO A 28 -1.60 0.58 0.41
C PRO A 28 -2.97 0.62 -0.30
N ILE A 29 -3.94 1.38 0.20
CA ILE A 29 -5.23 1.58 -0.47
C ILE A 29 -5.05 2.37 -1.78
N LEU A 30 -4.20 3.40 -1.78
CA LEU A 30 -3.85 4.14 -3.01
C LEU A 30 -3.17 3.23 -4.03
N ALA A 31 -2.22 2.42 -3.61
CA ALA A 31 -1.61 1.43 -4.50
C ALA A 31 -2.66 0.45 -5.06
N ALA A 32 -3.56 -0.06 -4.19
CA ALA A 32 -4.66 -0.95 -4.59
C ALA A 32 -5.61 -0.31 -5.61
N SER A 33 -5.83 1.02 -5.52
CA SER A 33 -6.71 1.74 -6.45
C SER A 33 -6.23 1.66 -7.91
N LEU A 34 -4.94 1.39 -8.15
CA LEU A 34 -4.43 1.11 -9.49
C LEU A 34 -5.10 -0.12 -10.11
N LEU A 35 -5.56 -1.08 -9.32
CA LEU A 35 -6.25 -2.28 -9.80
C LEU A 35 -7.73 -2.04 -10.13
N CYS A 36 -8.28 -0.91 -9.69
CA CYS A 36 -9.68 -0.51 -9.89
C CYS A 36 -9.84 0.45 -11.07
N ARG A 37 -11.09 0.68 -11.48
CA ARG A 37 -11.39 1.70 -12.48
C ARG A 37 -11.45 3.10 -11.85
N ARG A 38 -12.17 3.24 -10.73
CA ARG A 38 -12.34 4.53 -10.03
C ARG A 38 -12.60 4.28 -8.55
N CYS A 39 -11.88 5.00 -7.69
CA CYS A 39 -12.10 4.97 -6.25
C CYS A 39 -12.24 6.40 -5.70
N GLN A 40 -13.00 6.54 -4.61
CA GLN A 40 -13.04 7.76 -3.79
C GLN A 40 -12.67 7.40 -2.36
N LEU A 41 -11.64 8.02 -1.84
CA LEU A 41 -11.16 7.82 -0.47
C LEU A 41 -11.59 9.02 0.37
N LEU A 42 -12.42 8.77 1.39
CA LEU A 42 -12.90 9.79 2.32
C LEU A 42 -11.98 9.85 3.54
N GLY A 43 -11.77 11.03 4.10
CA GLY A 43 -10.86 11.23 5.22
C GLY A 43 -9.38 11.03 4.83
N CYS A 44 -9.04 11.20 3.57
CA CYS A 44 -7.67 11.04 3.08
C CYS A 44 -6.78 12.15 3.64
N PRO A 45 -5.71 11.84 4.40
CA PRO A 45 -4.88 12.84 5.03
C PRO A 45 -4.11 13.68 4.00
N ASP A 46 -3.85 14.94 4.34
CA ASP A 46 -3.00 15.84 3.55
C ASP A 46 -1.55 15.69 4.00
N LEU A 47 -0.81 14.83 3.32
CA LEU A 47 0.55 14.44 3.64
C LEU A 47 1.40 14.31 2.38
N THR A 48 2.67 14.67 2.47
CA THR A 48 3.63 14.54 1.37
C THR A 48 3.74 13.10 0.81
N ASP A 49 3.67 12.08 1.67
CA ASP A 49 3.67 10.68 1.22
C ASP A 49 2.44 10.34 0.37
N VAL A 50 1.29 10.97 0.63
CA VAL A 50 0.06 10.81 -0.18
C VAL A 50 0.23 11.50 -1.52
N ASP A 51 0.84 12.69 -1.55
CA ASP A 51 1.15 13.39 -2.80
C ASP A 51 2.12 12.58 -3.66
N SER A 52 3.18 12.04 -3.05
CA SER A 52 4.13 11.15 -3.75
C SER A 52 3.44 9.90 -4.31
N ALA A 53 2.50 9.30 -3.56
CA ALA A 53 1.70 8.18 -4.05
C ALA A 53 0.80 8.58 -5.23
N CYS A 54 0.22 9.78 -5.19
CA CYS A 54 -0.55 10.34 -6.31
C CYS A 54 0.33 10.56 -7.55
N HIS A 55 1.54 11.12 -7.41
CA HIS A 55 2.49 11.27 -8.52
C HIS A 55 2.84 9.92 -9.17
N ILE A 56 3.06 8.87 -8.34
CA ILE A 56 3.29 7.52 -8.86
C ILE A 56 2.06 7.01 -9.62
N LEU A 57 0.85 7.16 -9.06
CA LEU A 57 -0.40 6.74 -9.70
C LEU A 57 -0.62 7.47 -11.05
N GLU A 58 -0.37 8.78 -11.10
CA GLU A 58 -0.49 9.58 -12.33
C GLU A 58 0.52 9.14 -13.37
N TYR A 59 1.76 8.87 -12.96
CA TYR A 59 2.77 8.34 -13.86
C TYR A 59 2.39 6.96 -14.42
N LEU A 60 1.71 6.13 -13.61
CA LEU A 60 1.22 4.80 -13.99
C LEU A 60 -0.11 4.82 -14.76
N GLY A 61 -0.65 6.01 -15.09
CA GLY A 61 -1.83 6.18 -15.95
C GLY A 61 -3.15 6.39 -15.22
N CYS A 62 -3.13 6.69 -13.93
CA CYS A 62 -4.29 7.20 -13.21
C CYS A 62 -4.42 8.73 -13.37
N ARG A 63 -5.62 9.24 -13.14
CA ARG A 63 -5.88 10.63 -12.79
C ARG A 63 -6.19 10.70 -11.32
N THR A 64 -5.59 11.61 -10.58
CA THR A 64 -5.92 11.89 -9.19
C THR A 64 -6.59 13.26 -9.07
N ARG A 65 -7.53 13.40 -8.15
CA ARG A 65 -8.21 14.68 -7.84
C ARG A 65 -8.53 14.74 -6.36
N ARG A 66 -8.03 15.77 -5.70
CA ARG A 66 -8.33 16.05 -4.29
C ARG A 66 -9.36 17.15 -4.16
N GLU A 67 -10.36 16.95 -3.31
CA GLU A 67 -11.36 17.95 -2.92
C GLU A 67 -11.53 17.87 -1.40
N GLY A 68 -10.86 18.75 -0.68
CA GLY A 68 -10.76 18.67 0.77
C GLY A 68 -10.06 17.38 1.22
N ASP A 69 -10.74 16.61 2.06
CA ASP A 69 -10.28 15.30 2.55
C ASP A 69 -10.72 14.12 1.66
N VAL A 70 -11.36 14.40 0.51
CA VAL A 70 -11.74 13.37 -0.48
C VAL A 70 -10.70 13.30 -1.59
N LEU A 71 -10.09 12.12 -1.77
CA LEU A 71 -9.19 11.85 -2.87
C LEU A 71 -9.83 10.85 -3.85
N THR A 72 -9.99 11.27 -5.10
CA THR A 72 -10.49 10.42 -6.18
C THR A 72 -9.33 9.95 -7.05
N THR A 73 -9.29 8.65 -7.35
CA THR A 73 -8.37 8.04 -8.32
C THR A 73 -9.17 7.42 -9.46
N GLU A 74 -8.72 7.60 -10.69
CA GLU A 74 -9.36 7.03 -11.88
C GLU A 74 -8.30 6.55 -12.88
N PHE A 75 -8.38 5.28 -13.27
CA PHE A 75 -7.45 4.71 -14.25
C PHE A 75 -7.92 4.98 -15.68
N ASN A 76 -7.03 5.57 -16.51
CA ASN A 76 -7.34 6.01 -17.87
C ASN A 76 -7.10 4.95 -18.97
N GLY A 77 -6.75 3.71 -18.60
CA GLY A 77 -6.57 2.61 -19.57
C GLY A 77 -5.19 2.50 -20.22
N SER A 78 -4.34 3.51 -20.13
CA SER A 78 -2.94 3.47 -20.57
C SER A 78 -2.02 3.59 -19.38
N GLY A 79 -1.10 2.65 -19.21
CA GLY A 79 -0.18 2.67 -18.06
C GLY A 79 1.23 2.29 -18.45
N LYS A 80 2.17 2.64 -17.58
CA LYS A 80 3.58 2.29 -17.69
C LYS A 80 3.90 1.20 -16.69
N SER A 81 4.84 0.32 -17.05
CA SER A 81 5.31 -0.77 -16.19
C SER A 81 6.68 -0.47 -15.55
N GLU A 82 7.12 0.78 -15.56
CA GLU A 82 8.34 1.25 -14.92
C GLU A 82 8.02 2.48 -14.07
N ILE A 83 8.59 2.57 -12.86
CA ILE A 83 8.61 3.77 -12.03
C ILE A 83 10.04 4.32 -12.02
N PRO A 84 10.26 5.58 -12.44
CA PRO A 84 11.59 6.18 -12.45
C PRO A 84 12.12 6.42 -11.02
N ALA A 85 13.45 6.38 -10.88
CA ALA A 85 14.12 6.52 -9.59
C ALA A 85 13.66 7.74 -8.76
N PRO A 86 13.51 8.95 -9.31
CA PRO A 86 13.07 10.09 -8.53
C PRO A 86 11.74 9.86 -7.78
N LEU A 87 10.75 9.23 -8.45
CA LEU A 87 9.45 8.92 -7.81
C LEU A 87 9.57 7.82 -6.77
N MET A 88 10.47 6.84 -6.96
CA MET A 88 10.72 5.80 -5.96
C MET A 88 11.42 6.34 -4.70
N GLU A 89 12.20 7.41 -4.85
CA GLU A 89 12.96 8.03 -3.76
C GLU A 89 12.12 8.99 -2.91
N GLU A 90 11.04 9.56 -3.47
CA GLU A 90 10.14 10.48 -2.76
C GLU A 90 9.48 9.84 -1.55
N MET A 91 9.15 8.54 -1.65
CA MET A 91 8.42 7.82 -0.62
C MET A 91 9.01 6.43 -0.40
N ARG A 92 9.33 6.11 0.85
CA ARG A 92 9.93 4.82 1.18
C ARG A 92 9.01 3.62 0.91
N SER A 93 7.71 3.77 1.18
CA SER A 93 6.69 2.75 0.94
C SER A 93 6.36 2.55 -0.54
N SER A 94 7.08 3.23 -1.46
CA SER A 94 6.90 3.07 -2.92
C SER A 94 7.03 1.63 -3.41
N ILE A 95 7.73 0.75 -2.67
CA ILE A 95 7.83 -0.68 -2.96
C ILE A 95 6.45 -1.37 -3.08
N ILE A 96 5.42 -0.86 -2.42
CA ILE A 96 4.07 -1.44 -2.45
C ILE A 96 3.47 -1.42 -3.87
N PHE A 97 3.89 -0.45 -4.71
CA PHE A 97 3.44 -0.38 -6.10
C PHE A 97 3.95 -1.54 -6.96
N LEU A 98 5.03 -2.22 -6.54
CA LEU A 98 5.57 -3.37 -7.28
C LEU A 98 4.52 -4.45 -7.52
N SER A 99 3.79 -4.85 -6.47
CA SER A 99 2.79 -5.92 -6.54
C SER A 99 1.62 -5.56 -7.44
N VAL A 100 1.09 -4.34 -7.32
CA VAL A 100 -0.06 -3.90 -8.15
C VAL A 100 0.32 -3.70 -9.62
N MET A 101 1.57 -3.27 -9.90
CA MET A 101 2.07 -3.18 -11.29
C MET A 101 2.17 -4.57 -11.92
N ILE A 102 2.74 -5.55 -11.20
CA ILE A 102 2.83 -6.93 -11.71
C ILE A 102 1.43 -7.52 -11.90
N ALA A 103 0.52 -7.32 -10.94
CA ALA A 103 -0.85 -7.79 -11.03
C ALA A 103 -1.60 -7.22 -12.24
N ARG A 104 -1.31 -5.95 -12.60
CA ARG A 104 -1.98 -5.27 -13.70
C ARG A 104 -1.28 -5.40 -15.05
N TYR A 105 0.05 -5.26 -15.07
CA TYR A 105 0.83 -5.19 -16.33
C TYR A 105 1.66 -6.45 -16.59
N HIS A 106 1.65 -7.43 -15.68
CA HIS A 106 2.44 -8.67 -15.70
C HIS A 106 3.96 -8.42 -15.70
N GLN A 107 4.37 -7.19 -15.51
CA GLN A 107 5.76 -6.77 -15.38
C GLN A 107 5.85 -5.48 -14.58
N ALA A 108 7.00 -5.28 -13.94
CA ALA A 108 7.34 -4.04 -13.28
C ALA A 108 8.84 -3.81 -13.30
N VAL A 109 9.25 -2.57 -13.53
CA VAL A 109 10.64 -2.12 -13.36
C VAL A 109 10.64 -1.00 -12.35
N ILE A 110 11.39 -1.18 -11.26
CA ILE A 110 11.54 -0.17 -10.22
C ILE A 110 13.01 -0.02 -9.82
N SER A 111 13.40 1.16 -9.40
CA SER A 111 14.65 1.35 -8.67
C SER A 111 14.50 0.81 -7.25
N MET A 112 15.62 0.48 -6.60
CA MET A 112 15.57 0.16 -5.17
C MET A 112 14.94 1.35 -4.42
N PRO A 113 13.98 1.10 -3.52
CA PRO A 113 13.34 2.18 -2.77
C PRO A 113 14.39 2.97 -1.99
N GLY A 114 14.19 4.28 -1.89
CA GLY A 114 15.09 5.19 -1.21
C GLY A 114 15.36 4.77 0.24
N GLY A 115 16.58 5.02 0.70
CA GLY A 115 16.99 4.71 2.06
C GLY A 115 16.36 5.67 3.07
N CYS A 116 15.88 5.15 4.19
CA CYS A 116 15.62 5.96 5.38
C CYS A 116 16.87 5.97 6.25
N GLN A 117 17.19 7.11 6.87
CA GLN A 117 18.32 7.25 7.80
C GLN A 117 18.21 6.31 9.03
N LEU A 118 17.05 5.70 9.27
CA LEU A 118 16.77 4.78 10.37
C LEU A 118 17.24 3.32 10.12
N GLY A 119 17.96 3.05 9.04
CA GLY A 119 18.57 1.75 8.76
C GLY A 119 17.97 0.98 7.57
N PRO A 120 18.60 -0.14 7.19
CA PRO A 120 18.18 -0.97 6.07
C PRO A 120 16.82 -1.63 6.39
N ARG A 121 15.92 -1.63 5.42
CA ARG A 121 14.69 -2.43 5.46
C ARG A 121 14.68 -3.34 4.25
N PRO A 122 15.08 -4.59 4.42
CA PRO A 122 15.15 -5.54 3.33
C PRO A 122 13.75 -5.78 2.74
N ILE A 123 13.71 -5.94 1.42
CA ILE A 123 12.48 -6.26 0.66
C ILE A 123 12.40 -7.74 0.32
N ASP A 124 13.24 -8.56 0.94
CA ASP A 124 13.39 -9.98 0.58
C ASP A 124 12.11 -10.77 0.79
N TYR A 125 11.33 -10.46 1.83
CA TYR A 125 10.02 -11.11 2.07
C TYR A 125 9.00 -10.76 0.99
N HIS A 126 9.03 -9.51 0.49
CA HIS A 126 8.18 -9.09 -0.63
C HIS A 126 8.51 -9.89 -1.89
N LEU A 127 9.79 -9.95 -2.25
CA LEU A 127 10.24 -10.64 -3.46
C LEU A 127 10.01 -12.15 -3.36
N ALA A 128 10.37 -12.78 -2.24
CA ALA A 128 10.16 -14.20 -2.02
C ALA A 128 8.69 -14.62 -2.12
N ALA A 129 7.78 -13.76 -1.63
CA ALA A 129 6.35 -13.99 -1.77
C ALA A 129 5.88 -13.89 -3.23
N LEU A 130 6.33 -12.89 -3.97
CA LEU A 130 6.02 -12.71 -5.39
C LEU A 130 6.60 -13.85 -6.25
N GLU A 131 7.82 -14.32 -5.96
CA GLU A 131 8.44 -15.46 -6.65
C GLU A 131 7.61 -16.74 -6.48
N LYS A 132 7.06 -17.00 -5.28
CA LYS A 132 6.11 -18.11 -5.05
C LYS A 132 4.83 -18.00 -5.88
N MET A 133 4.42 -16.78 -6.25
CA MET A 133 3.28 -16.51 -7.11
C MET A 133 3.62 -16.51 -8.60
N GLY A 134 4.86 -16.89 -8.98
CA GLY A 134 5.29 -17.04 -10.37
C GLY A 134 6.03 -15.83 -10.95
N VAL A 135 6.46 -14.88 -10.12
CA VAL A 135 7.26 -13.73 -10.59
C VAL A 135 8.71 -14.13 -10.75
N GLN A 136 9.28 -13.82 -11.90
CA GLN A 136 10.71 -13.87 -12.15
C GLN A 136 11.33 -12.52 -11.76
N VAL A 137 12.31 -12.54 -10.87
CA VAL A 137 13.00 -11.34 -10.38
C VAL A 137 14.43 -11.31 -10.87
N ARG A 138 14.81 -10.23 -11.54
CA ARG A 138 16.19 -9.96 -11.95
C ARG A 138 16.63 -8.62 -11.37
N ARG A 139 17.81 -8.61 -10.76
CA ARG A 139 18.46 -7.38 -10.26
C ARG A 139 19.55 -6.98 -11.23
N ASP A 140 19.51 -5.72 -11.68
CA ASP A 140 20.52 -5.21 -12.62
C ASP A 140 20.66 -3.69 -12.45
N GLN A 141 21.88 -3.19 -12.35
CA GLN A 141 22.21 -1.76 -12.26
C GLN A 141 21.35 -0.95 -11.25
N GLY A 142 21.10 -1.53 -10.08
CA GLY A 142 20.30 -0.87 -9.03
C GLY A 142 18.79 -0.87 -9.29
N LYS A 143 18.33 -1.57 -10.33
CA LYS A 143 16.92 -1.76 -10.64
C LYS A 143 16.46 -3.21 -10.38
N LEU A 144 15.19 -3.35 -10.07
CA LEU A 144 14.47 -4.61 -10.03
C LEU A 144 13.62 -4.73 -11.30
N TYR A 145 13.84 -5.82 -12.03
CA TYR A 145 13.02 -6.23 -13.17
C TYR A 145 12.19 -7.42 -12.74
N CYS A 146 10.89 -7.26 -12.66
CA CYS A 146 9.95 -8.29 -12.26
C CYS A 146 9.00 -8.59 -13.41
N ARG A 147 8.80 -9.87 -13.71
CA ARG A 147 7.92 -10.32 -14.78
C ARG A 147 7.21 -11.62 -14.40
N CYS A 148 5.97 -11.78 -14.84
CA CYS A 148 5.27 -13.07 -14.82
C CYS A 148 4.64 -13.37 -16.17
N GLU A 149 4.46 -14.66 -16.47
CA GLU A 149 3.79 -15.11 -17.68
C GLU A 149 2.26 -15.09 -17.46
N GLY A 150 1.62 -14.01 -17.87
CA GLY A 150 0.20 -13.79 -17.64
C GLY A 150 -0.12 -13.45 -16.19
N ARG A 151 -1.29 -13.87 -15.70
CA ARG A 151 -1.72 -13.59 -14.31
C ARG A 151 -0.86 -14.35 -13.29
N LEU A 152 -0.61 -13.71 -12.16
CA LEU A 152 -0.04 -14.37 -10.99
C LEU A 152 -0.84 -15.62 -10.61
N THR A 153 -0.17 -16.58 -10.00
CA THR A 153 -0.80 -17.83 -9.52
C THR A 153 -0.89 -17.80 -8.00
N GLY A 154 -2.04 -18.20 -7.48
CA GLY A 154 -2.24 -18.36 -6.04
C GLY A 154 -1.25 -19.37 -5.45
N ALA A 155 -0.81 -19.11 -4.21
CA ALA A 155 0.25 -19.89 -3.58
C ALA A 155 0.06 -20.00 -2.07
N GLN A 156 0.73 -20.99 -1.46
CA GLN A 156 0.88 -21.12 0.00
C GLN A 156 2.09 -20.28 0.44
N ILE A 157 1.83 -19.19 1.16
CA ILE A 157 2.86 -18.24 1.58
C ILE A 157 2.88 -18.16 3.11
N ALA A 158 3.98 -18.64 3.71
CA ALA A 158 4.26 -18.45 5.13
C ALA A 158 5.33 -17.36 5.27
N LEU A 159 5.00 -16.26 5.94
CA LEU A 159 5.99 -15.22 6.24
C LEU A 159 6.85 -15.65 7.43
N PRO A 160 8.19 -15.55 7.33
CA PRO A 160 9.08 -15.86 8.46
C PRO A 160 8.86 -14.91 9.66
N PHE A 161 8.42 -13.70 9.36
CA PHE A 161 8.09 -12.65 10.32
C PHE A 161 6.80 -11.94 9.86
N PRO A 162 5.89 -11.52 10.76
CA PRO A 162 4.65 -10.83 10.42
C PRO A 162 4.93 -9.40 9.94
N SER A 163 5.54 -9.29 8.76
CA SER A 163 5.86 -8.01 8.13
C SER A 163 4.62 -7.38 7.52
N VAL A 164 4.31 -6.14 7.91
CA VAL A 164 3.19 -5.35 7.35
C VAL A 164 3.35 -5.22 5.83
N GLY A 165 4.49 -4.71 5.36
CA GLY A 165 4.70 -4.48 3.93
C GLY A 165 4.66 -5.77 3.10
N ALA A 166 5.21 -6.89 3.61
CA ALA A 166 5.11 -8.17 2.91
C ALA A 166 3.66 -8.70 2.88
N THR A 167 2.90 -8.53 3.96
CA THR A 167 1.47 -8.87 4.01
C THR A 167 0.68 -8.05 2.98
N GLU A 168 0.90 -6.75 2.91
CA GLU A 168 0.29 -5.86 1.91
C GLU A 168 0.65 -6.29 0.49
N THR A 169 1.92 -6.59 0.23
CA THR A 169 2.38 -7.08 -1.08
C THR A 169 1.65 -8.35 -1.51
N VAL A 170 1.51 -9.33 -0.61
CA VAL A 170 0.79 -10.57 -0.90
C VAL A 170 -0.69 -10.31 -1.17
N LEU A 171 -1.36 -9.52 -0.33
CA LEU A 171 -2.77 -9.17 -0.50
C LEU A 171 -3.01 -8.52 -1.87
N LEU A 172 -2.22 -7.50 -2.21
CA LEU A 172 -2.34 -6.75 -3.47
C LEU A 172 -2.04 -7.61 -4.71
N ALA A 173 -1.13 -8.56 -4.61
CA ALA A 173 -0.83 -9.49 -5.68
C ALA A 173 -1.90 -10.58 -5.84
N ALA A 174 -2.43 -11.08 -4.71
CA ALA A 174 -3.34 -12.23 -4.68
C ALA A 174 -4.75 -11.92 -5.18
N VAL A 175 -5.25 -10.67 -4.98
CA VAL A 175 -6.66 -10.33 -5.29
C VAL A 175 -7.03 -10.55 -6.76
N THR A 176 -6.06 -10.53 -7.68
CA THR A 176 -6.29 -10.84 -9.10
C THR A 176 -5.48 -12.04 -9.60
N ALA A 177 -4.86 -12.82 -8.72
CA ALA A 177 -4.14 -14.04 -9.09
C ALA A 177 -5.11 -15.15 -9.56
N ARG A 178 -4.59 -16.18 -10.23
CA ARG A 178 -5.37 -17.37 -10.54
C ARG A 178 -5.39 -18.31 -9.35
N GLY A 179 -6.58 -18.73 -8.91
CA GLY A 179 -6.75 -19.68 -7.82
C GLY A 179 -6.69 -19.03 -6.45
N GLU A 180 -6.34 -19.79 -5.45
CA GLU A 180 -6.36 -19.39 -4.04
C GLU A 180 -4.94 -19.14 -3.51
N THR A 181 -4.76 -18.06 -2.77
CA THR A 181 -3.55 -17.77 -2.00
C THR A 181 -3.87 -17.92 -0.52
N VAL A 182 -3.07 -18.68 0.19
CA VAL A 182 -3.14 -18.79 1.65
C VAL A 182 -1.90 -18.14 2.25
N LEU A 183 -2.12 -17.09 3.03
CA LEU A 183 -1.06 -16.35 3.71
C LEU A 183 -1.11 -16.66 5.19
N THR A 184 -0.05 -17.29 5.71
CA THR A 184 0.13 -17.60 7.12
C THR A 184 1.16 -16.67 7.76
N ASN A 185 1.06 -16.47 9.07
CA ASN A 185 1.89 -15.53 9.83
C ASN A 185 1.85 -14.10 9.26
N ALA A 186 0.67 -13.67 8.80
CA ALA A 186 0.44 -12.32 8.33
C ALA A 186 0.50 -11.29 9.48
N ALA A 187 0.84 -10.05 9.14
CA ALA A 187 0.71 -8.92 10.05
C ALA A 187 -0.77 -8.70 10.43
N ARG A 188 -1.03 -8.23 11.65
CA ARG A 188 -2.38 -8.08 12.23
C ARG A 188 -2.70 -6.64 12.63
N GLU A 189 -1.89 -5.70 12.21
CA GLU A 189 -2.12 -4.28 12.44
C GLU A 189 -3.48 -3.85 11.86
N PRO A 190 -4.17 -2.91 12.50
CA PRO A 190 -5.46 -2.40 12.03
C PRO A 190 -5.44 -1.93 10.57
N GLU A 191 -4.30 -1.42 10.10
CA GLU A 191 -4.09 -0.96 8.72
C GLU A 191 -4.22 -2.11 7.70
N ILE A 192 -3.84 -3.35 8.09
CA ILE A 192 -4.06 -4.55 7.27
C ILE A 192 -5.56 -4.87 7.19
N ALA A 193 -6.27 -4.73 8.30
CA ALA A 193 -7.73 -4.94 8.32
C ALA A 193 -8.44 -3.89 7.45
N ASP A 194 -7.95 -2.65 7.45
CA ASP A 194 -8.47 -1.56 6.63
C ASP A 194 -8.23 -1.82 5.13
N LEU A 195 -7.02 -2.26 4.75
CA LEU A 195 -6.73 -2.67 3.37
C LEU A 195 -7.65 -3.82 2.92
N ILE A 196 -7.84 -4.84 3.78
CA ILE A 196 -8.75 -5.96 3.48
C ILE A 196 -10.20 -5.45 3.31
N GLY A 197 -10.63 -4.52 4.16
CA GLY A 197 -11.94 -3.86 4.06
C GLY A 197 -12.14 -3.16 2.72
N PHE A 198 -11.15 -2.36 2.30
CA PHE A 198 -11.15 -1.70 1.01
C PHE A 198 -11.21 -2.69 -0.15
N LEU A 199 -10.33 -3.70 -0.15
CA LEU A 199 -10.27 -4.70 -1.22
C LEU A 199 -11.59 -5.49 -1.33
N ARG A 200 -12.19 -5.88 -0.21
CA ARG A 200 -13.51 -6.53 -0.18
C ARG A 200 -14.60 -5.61 -0.75
N ARG A 201 -14.56 -4.33 -0.41
CA ARG A 201 -15.51 -3.34 -0.94
C ARG A 201 -15.38 -3.18 -2.47
N CYS A 202 -14.17 -3.39 -3.00
CA CYS A 202 -13.89 -3.44 -4.44
C CYS A 202 -14.23 -4.80 -5.10
N GLY A 203 -14.75 -5.77 -4.35
CA GLY A 203 -15.16 -7.07 -4.89
C GLY A 203 -14.13 -8.20 -4.71
N ALA A 204 -13.05 -7.98 -3.96
CA ALA A 204 -12.10 -9.05 -3.65
C ALA A 204 -12.72 -10.09 -2.70
N LYS A 205 -12.38 -11.36 -2.92
CA LYS A 205 -12.80 -12.49 -2.11
C LYS A 205 -11.69 -12.85 -1.12
N ILE A 206 -11.78 -12.29 0.09
CA ILE A 206 -10.78 -12.49 1.15
C ILE A 206 -11.49 -13.08 2.37
N ARG A 207 -10.95 -14.14 2.95
CA ARG A 207 -11.44 -14.77 4.19
C ARG A 207 -10.35 -14.71 5.27
N LEU A 208 -10.75 -14.39 6.48
CA LEU A 208 -9.90 -14.48 7.68
C LEU A 208 -10.26 -15.78 8.40
N CYS A 209 -9.29 -16.65 8.61
CA CYS A 209 -9.46 -17.92 9.29
C CYS A 209 -9.25 -17.78 10.81
N ALA A 210 -9.85 -18.68 11.60
CA ALA A 210 -9.74 -18.67 13.05
C ALA A 210 -8.29 -18.74 13.56
N GLY A 211 -7.38 -19.39 12.79
CA GLY A 211 -5.94 -19.44 13.09
C GLY A 211 -5.17 -18.16 12.79
N GLY A 212 -5.83 -17.15 12.18
CA GLY A 212 -5.21 -15.91 11.76
C GLY A 212 -4.63 -15.93 10.35
N ASP A 213 -4.84 -17.01 9.60
CA ASP A 213 -4.48 -17.09 8.18
C ASP A 213 -5.43 -16.25 7.34
N ILE A 214 -4.89 -15.66 6.29
CA ILE A 214 -5.65 -14.88 5.31
C ILE A 214 -5.72 -15.71 4.03
N VAL A 215 -6.95 -15.96 3.57
CA VAL A 215 -7.21 -16.71 2.34
C VAL A 215 -7.81 -15.76 1.31
N VAL A 216 -7.17 -15.67 0.15
CA VAL A 216 -7.59 -14.82 -0.96
C VAL A 216 -7.88 -15.68 -2.16
N GLU A 217 -9.14 -15.68 -2.61
CA GLU A 217 -9.55 -16.23 -3.92
C GLU A 217 -9.45 -15.12 -4.95
N GLY A 218 -8.60 -15.28 -5.95
CA GLY A 218 -8.40 -14.26 -6.96
C GLY A 218 -9.61 -14.07 -7.85
N VAL A 219 -9.89 -12.81 -8.20
CA VAL A 219 -10.98 -12.40 -9.09
C VAL A 219 -10.43 -11.90 -10.43
N ASP A 220 -11.25 -11.85 -11.47
CA ASP A 220 -10.79 -11.37 -12.78
C ASP A 220 -10.51 -9.88 -12.79
N ARG A 221 -11.27 -9.11 -12.02
CA ARG A 221 -11.12 -7.67 -11.89
C ARG A 221 -11.66 -7.18 -10.55
N LEU A 222 -11.18 -6.03 -10.11
CA LEU A 222 -11.75 -5.27 -9.01
C LEU A 222 -12.59 -4.11 -9.55
N GLU A 223 -13.74 -3.88 -8.92
CA GLU A 223 -14.55 -2.69 -9.17
C GLU A 223 -14.04 -1.52 -8.29
N GLY A 224 -14.41 -0.30 -8.65
CA GLY A 224 -14.11 0.83 -7.79
C GLY A 224 -15.12 0.99 -6.66
N CYS A 225 -14.72 1.72 -5.61
CA CYS A 225 -15.60 1.96 -4.48
C CYS A 225 -15.41 3.36 -3.87
N ILE A 226 -16.36 3.75 -3.00
CA ILE A 226 -16.19 4.85 -2.05
C ILE A 226 -15.82 4.22 -0.72
N TYR A 227 -14.71 4.67 -0.12
CA TYR A 227 -14.16 4.06 1.08
C TYR A 227 -13.66 5.11 2.09
N PRO A 228 -14.12 5.06 3.35
CA PRO A 228 -13.58 5.88 4.41
C PRO A 228 -12.27 5.27 4.92
N VAL A 229 -11.18 6.03 4.90
CA VAL A 229 -9.90 5.63 5.48
C VAL A 229 -9.99 5.67 7.00
N MET A 230 -9.45 4.67 7.68
CA MET A 230 -9.42 4.64 9.15
C MET A 230 -8.64 5.82 9.74
N ALA A 231 -9.04 6.27 10.94
CA ALA A 231 -8.31 7.31 11.67
C ALA A 231 -6.90 6.82 12.10
N ASP A 232 -5.94 7.75 12.17
CA ASP A 232 -4.55 7.43 12.48
C ASP A 232 -4.34 7.17 13.99
N ARG A 233 -4.21 5.90 14.36
CA ARG A 233 -3.94 5.46 15.74
C ARG A 233 -2.56 5.90 16.26
N ILE A 234 -1.60 6.12 15.35
CA ILE A 234 -0.24 6.55 15.73
C ILE A 234 -0.29 8.02 16.13
N VAL A 235 -1.01 8.84 15.37
CA VAL A 235 -1.30 10.24 15.73
C VAL A 235 -2.11 10.29 17.03
N LEU A 236 -3.12 9.44 17.19
CA LEU A 236 -3.87 9.33 18.46
C LEU A 236 -2.94 9.04 19.63
N SER A 237 -2.02 8.09 19.50
CA SER A 237 -1.04 7.76 20.55
C SER A 237 -0.19 8.96 20.95
N THR A 238 0.20 9.80 19.97
CA THR A 238 0.94 11.05 20.24
C THR A 238 0.10 12.03 21.08
N TYR A 239 -1.18 12.22 20.73
CA TYR A 239 -2.07 13.07 21.54
C TYR A 239 -2.33 12.51 22.93
N LEU A 240 -2.52 11.19 23.06
CA LEU A 240 -2.68 10.56 24.39
C LEU A 240 -1.44 10.75 25.28
N SER A 241 -0.25 10.84 24.70
CA SER A 241 0.99 11.14 25.46
C SER A 241 0.99 12.55 26.07
N LEU A 242 0.12 13.45 25.64
CA LEU A 242 -0.04 14.78 26.24
C LEU A 242 -0.91 14.75 27.52
N LEU A 243 -1.64 13.62 27.74
CA LEU A 243 -2.53 13.46 28.90
C LEU A 243 -1.84 12.77 30.07
N ALA A 244 -0.61 12.25 29.85
CA ALA A 244 0.21 11.56 30.85
C ALA A 244 1.11 12.55 31.59
#